data_0b922e6cfbea280dce1d775f099aeab6
#
_entry.id   0b922e6cfbea280dce1d775f099aeab6
#
_cell.length_a   1.000
_cell.length_b   1.000
_cell.length_c   1.000
_cell.angle_alpha   90.00
_cell.angle_beta   90.00
_cell.angle_gamma   90.00
#
_symmetry.space_group_name_H-M   'P 1'
#
loop_
_entity.id
_entity.type
_entity.pdbx_description
1 polymer ?
#
loop_
_entity_poly.entity_id
_entity_poly.type
_entity_poly.pdbx_seq_one_letter_code
_entity_poly.pdbx_strand_id
1 'polypeptide(L)'
;MKICMIGTGYVGLVSGTCFADLGNKVICVDKDKKKIIKLKNSISPIYEPGLDDLIRNNFRAKRLNFTNDLEKAIKESQIIFICVGTPTKKGGSSADLSQIFQVAKEISLSINKFKIIV
;
A
#
# COMPACT_ATOMS: atom_id res chain seq x y z
N MET A 1 -7.36 12.70 5.56
CA MET A 1 -7.72 11.35 6.05
C MET A 1 -6.46 10.52 6.26
N LYS A 2 -6.58 9.43 7.00
CA LYS A 2 -5.50 8.44 7.16
C LYS A 2 -5.83 7.22 6.32
N ILE A 3 -5.00 6.93 5.33
CA ILE A 3 -5.20 5.89 4.32
C ILE A 3 -4.09 4.85 4.42
N CYS A 4 -4.46 3.58 4.38
CA CYS A 4 -3.52 2.46 4.24
C CYS A 4 -3.64 1.87 2.83
N MET A 5 -2.51 1.72 2.15
CA MET A 5 -2.40 1.01 0.87
C MET A 5 -1.68 -0.30 1.11
N ILE A 6 -2.35 -1.43 0.97
CA ILE A 6 -1.76 -2.75 1.18
C ILE A 6 -1.30 -3.31 -0.17
N GLY A 7 -0.02 -3.37 -0.36
CA GLY A 7 0.65 -3.69 -1.61
C GLY A 7 1.25 -2.44 -2.27
N THR A 8 2.53 -2.51 -2.61
CA THR A 8 3.28 -1.42 -3.27
C THR A 8 3.65 -1.79 -4.70
N GLY A 9 2.76 -2.50 -5.38
CA GLY A 9 2.79 -2.66 -6.82
C GLY A 9 2.37 -1.36 -7.52
N TYR A 10 2.15 -1.43 -8.82
CA TYR A 10 1.83 -0.25 -9.63
C TYR A 10 0.62 0.52 -9.06
N VAL A 11 -0.49 -0.17 -8.84
CA VAL A 11 -1.73 0.47 -8.36
C VAL A 11 -1.55 1.06 -6.97
N GLY A 12 -1.05 0.28 -6.01
CA GLY A 12 -0.93 0.73 -4.63
C GLY A 12 0.06 1.88 -4.44
N LEU A 13 1.21 1.81 -5.10
CA LEU A 13 2.24 2.83 -4.97
C LEU A 13 1.85 4.14 -5.64
N VAL A 14 1.36 4.09 -6.88
CA VAL A 14 0.96 5.30 -7.63
C VAL A 14 -0.23 5.97 -6.96
N SER A 15 -1.29 5.21 -6.68
CA SER A 15 -2.49 5.76 -6.03
C SER A 15 -2.19 6.30 -4.63
N GLY A 16 -1.42 5.57 -3.83
CA GLY A 16 -1.02 6.01 -2.49
C GLY A 16 -0.21 7.30 -2.51
N THR A 17 0.72 7.42 -3.45
CA THR A 17 1.52 8.64 -3.63
C THR A 17 0.64 9.81 -4.05
N CYS A 18 -0.29 9.61 -4.98
CA CYS A 18 -1.23 10.65 -5.40
C CYS A 18 -2.16 11.07 -4.26
N PHE A 19 -2.68 10.14 -3.47
CA PHE A 19 -3.49 10.49 -2.30
C PHE A 19 -2.70 11.31 -1.28
N ALA A 20 -1.42 11.01 -1.09
CA ALA A 20 -0.55 11.80 -0.22
C ALA A 20 -0.35 13.21 -0.78
N ASP A 21 -0.16 13.33 -2.07
CA ASP A 21 0.01 14.63 -2.75
C ASP A 21 -1.24 15.50 -2.66
N LEU A 22 -2.41 14.89 -2.62
CA LEU A 22 -3.69 15.56 -2.35
C LEU A 22 -3.90 15.94 -0.87
N GLY A 23 -2.90 15.74 -0.01
CA GLY A 23 -2.94 16.19 1.39
C GLY A 23 -3.36 15.15 2.41
N ASN A 24 -3.57 13.89 2.02
CA ASN A 24 -3.87 12.82 2.96
C ASN A 24 -2.62 12.28 3.64
N LYS A 25 -2.78 11.67 4.81
CA LYS A 25 -1.72 10.87 5.44
C LYS A 25 -1.84 9.43 4.95
N VAL A 26 -0.86 8.97 4.20
CA VAL A 26 -0.86 7.65 3.56
C VAL A 26 0.27 6.79 4.10
N ILE A 27 -0.05 5.57 4.45
CA ILE A 27 0.91 4.53 4.80
C ILE A 27 0.79 3.39 3.78
N CYS A 28 1.86 3.13 3.06
CA CYS A 28 1.96 2.02 2.12
C CYS A 28 2.64 0.83 2.80
N VAL A 29 2.01 -0.33 2.71
CA VAL A 29 2.47 -1.56 3.34
C VAL A 29 2.85 -2.57 2.28
N ASP A 30 3.98 -3.22 2.45
CA ASP A 30 4.38 -4.38 1.66
C ASP A 30 5.14 -5.37 2.55
N LYS A 31 4.98 -6.66 2.28
CA LYS A 31 5.73 -7.71 2.98
C LYS A 31 7.19 -7.79 2.56
N ASP A 32 7.53 -7.27 1.38
CA ASP A 32 8.90 -7.23 0.86
C ASP A 32 9.71 -6.13 1.56
N LYS A 33 10.55 -6.55 2.50
CA LYS A 33 11.40 -5.65 3.28
C LYS A 33 12.39 -4.86 2.41
N LYS A 34 12.94 -5.50 1.35
CA LYS A 34 13.89 -4.83 0.45
C LYS A 34 13.21 -3.71 -0.34
N LYS A 35 11.99 -3.96 -0.80
CA LYS A 35 11.17 -2.96 -1.48
C LYS A 35 10.87 -1.77 -0.56
N ILE A 36 10.47 -2.02 0.67
CA ILE A 36 10.21 -0.96 1.67
C ILE A 36 11.45 -0.12 1.97
N ILE A 37 12.62 -0.73 2.08
CA ILE A 37 13.89 0.02 2.28
C ILE A 37 14.16 0.95 1.10
N LYS A 38 14.00 0.48 -0.14
CA LYS A 38 14.18 1.32 -1.34
C LYS A 38 13.19 2.48 -1.35
N LEU A 39 11.92 2.23 -1.06
CA LEU A 39 10.88 3.26 -1.03
C LEU A 39 11.15 4.33 0.05
N LYS A 40 11.64 3.95 1.23
CA LYS A 40 12.06 4.90 2.26
C LYS A 40 13.23 5.79 1.83
N ASN A 41 14.04 5.32 0.89
CA ASN A 41 15.09 6.12 0.23
C ASN A 41 14.61 6.82 -1.03
N SER A 42 13.30 6.89 -1.25
CA SER A 42 12.65 7.50 -2.41
C SER A 42 13.07 6.87 -3.75
N ILE A 43 13.39 5.58 -3.73
CA ILE A 43 13.70 4.78 -4.93
C ILE A 43 12.48 3.94 -5.24
N SER A 44 11.75 4.31 -6.30
CA SER A 44 10.61 3.53 -6.78
C SER A 44 11.08 2.25 -7.50
N PRO A 45 10.43 1.10 -7.24
CA PRO A 45 10.63 -0.11 -8.03
C PRO A 45 9.93 -0.04 -9.39
N ILE A 46 9.17 1.02 -9.66
CA ILE A 46 8.36 1.21 -10.84
C ILE A 46 8.87 2.42 -11.58
N TYR A 47 9.06 2.29 -12.92
CA TYR A 47 9.36 3.43 -13.77
C TYR A 47 8.07 4.11 -14.19
N GLU A 48 7.82 5.29 -13.58
CA GLU A 48 6.72 6.19 -13.94
C GLU A 48 7.26 7.62 -13.86
N PRO A 49 7.23 8.39 -14.97
CA PRO A 49 7.74 9.76 -14.99
C PRO A 49 7.12 10.62 -13.89
N GLY A 50 7.96 11.28 -13.08
CA GLY A 50 7.53 12.15 -11.99
C GLY A 50 7.19 11.44 -10.67
N LEU A 51 7.08 10.12 -10.64
CA LEU A 51 6.71 9.39 -9.44
C LEU A 51 7.76 9.51 -8.33
N ASP A 52 9.04 9.40 -8.65
CA ASP A 52 10.12 9.49 -7.66
C ASP A 52 10.13 10.84 -6.96
N ASP A 53 9.88 11.93 -7.69
CA ASP A 53 9.81 13.27 -7.11
C ASP A 53 8.60 13.43 -6.18
N LEU A 54 7.43 12.90 -6.58
CA LEU A 54 6.23 12.89 -5.74
C LEU A 54 6.45 12.06 -4.46
N ILE A 55 7.06 10.89 -4.57
CA ILE A 55 7.40 10.06 -3.40
C ILE A 55 8.31 10.85 -2.47
N ARG A 56 9.40 11.40 -2.99
CA ARG A 56 10.38 12.16 -2.21
C ARG A 56 9.74 13.34 -1.48
N ASN A 57 8.95 14.14 -2.20
CA ASN A 57 8.32 15.34 -1.63
C ASN A 57 7.32 14.97 -0.53
N ASN A 58 6.47 13.97 -0.77
CA ASN A 58 5.46 13.56 0.19
C ASN A 58 6.05 12.79 1.40
N PHE A 59 7.12 12.03 1.18
CA PHE A 59 7.86 11.38 2.27
C PHE A 59 8.52 12.42 3.20
N ARG A 60 9.18 13.43 2.63
CA ARG A 60 9.78 14.55 3.40
C ARG A 60 8.72 15.35 4.14
N ALA A 61 7.56 15.57 3.53
CA ALA A 61 6.43 16.27 4.15
C ALA A 61 5.69 15.41 5.20
N LYS A 62 6.12 14.19 5.46
CA LYS A 62 5.50 13.23 6.39
C LYS A 62 4.04 12.91 6.07
N ARG A 63 3.63 13.06 4.81
CA ARG A 63 2.32 12.65 4.31
C ARG A 63 2.31 11.23 3.75
N LEU A 64 3.46 10.74 3.27
CA LEU A 64 3.63 9.39 2.76
C LEU A 64 4.64 8.63 3.63
N ASN A 65 4.31 7.42 4.01
CA ASN A 65 5.20 6.53 4.76
C ASN A 65 5.13 5.11 4.21
N PHE A 66 6.16 4.30 4.50
CA PHE A 66 6.31 2.92 4.05
C PHE A 66 6.65 2.02 5.22
N THR A 67 6.01 0.85 5.31
CA THR A 67 6.23 -0.09 6.42
C THR A 67 5.98 -1.54 6.01
N ASN A 68 6.55 -2.46 6.79
CA ASN A 68 6.18 -3.88 6.75
C ASN A 68 5.16 -4.24 7.85
N ASP A 69 4.86 -3.32 8.77
CA ASP A 69 3.97 -3.54 9.90
C ASP A 69 2.52 -3.30 9.49
N LEU A 70 1.87 -4.36 8.99
CA LEU A 70 0.50 -4.33 8.51
C LEU A 70 -0.50 -4.06 9.64
N GLU A 71 -0.30 -4.69 10.80
CA GLU A 71 -1.22 -4.54 11.93
C GLU A 71 -1.31 -3.08 12.40
N LYS A 72 -0.16 -2.45 12.60
CA LYS A 72 -0.08 -1.05 12.99
C LYS A 72 -0.72 -0.14 11.93
N ALA A 73 -0.41 -0.36 10.67
CA ALA A 73 -0.96 0.43 9.57
C ALA A 73 -2.50 0.34 9.51
N ILE A 74 -3.07 -0.86 9.69
CA ILE A 74 -4.52 -1.05 9.75
C ILE A 74 -5.11 -0.29 10.93
N LYS A 75 -4.55 -0.44 12.13
CA LYS A 75 -5.06 0.21 13.34
C LYS A 75 -5.10 1.73 13.24
N GLU A 76 -4.09 2.33 12.63
CA GLU A 76 -3.94 3.79 12.51
C GLU A 76 -4.77 4.41 11.38
N SER A 77 -5.27 3.62 10.42
CA SER A 77 -5.93 4.11 9.21
C SER A 77 -7.46 4.12 9.33
N GLN A 78 -8.11 4.96 8.54
CA GLN A 78 -9.57 5.08 8.41
C GLN A 78 -10.08 4.34 7.17
N ILE A 79 -9.31 4.41 6.08
CA ILE A 79 -9.60 3.75 4.80
C ILE A 79 -8.44 2.82 4.46
N ILE A 80 -8.76 1.61 4.04
CA ILE A 80 -7.79 0.57 3.69
C ILE A 80 -8.05 0.11 2.27
N PHE A 81 -7.07 0.29 1.38
CA PHE A 81 -7.09 -0.21 0.02
C PHE A 81 -6.31 -1.52 -0.07
N ILE A 82 -6.93 -2.56 -0.62
CA ILE A 82 -6.28 -3.84 -0.90
C ILE A 82 -5.77 -3.80 -2.35
N CYS A 83 -4.46 -3.63 -2.52
CA CYS A 83 -3.80 -3.47 -3.81
C CYS A 83 -2.76 -4.58 -4.07
N VAL A 84 -3.02 -5.77 -3.55
CA VAL A 84 -2.17 -6.94 -3.78
C VAL A 84 -2.41 -7.55 -5.15
N GLY A 85 -1.45 -8.34 -5.64
CA GLY A 85 -1.56 -8.97 -6.95
C GLY A 85 -2.62 -10.05 -7.03
N THR A 86 -3.21 -10.19 -8.21
CA THR A 86 -4.16 -11.26 -8.58
C THR A 86 -3.63 -11.97 -9.83
N PRO A 87 -2.50 -12.72 -9.72
CA PRO A 87 -1.90 -13.38 -10.87
C PRO A 87 -2.84 -14.44 -11.44
N THR A 88 -2.65 -14.80 -12.71
CA THR A 88 -3.38 -15.90 -13.31
C THR A 88 -2.99 -17.23 -12.63
N LYS A 89 -3.96 -18.07 -12.32
CA LYS A 89 -3.72 -19.42 -11.80
C LYS A 89 -2.88 -20.23 -12.77
N LYS A 90 -1.96 -21.02 -12.27
CA LYS A 90 -1.15 -21.95 -13.08
C LYS A 90 -2.08 -22.91 -13.81
N GLY A 91 -1.92 -23.00 -15.16
CA GLY A 91 -2.70 -23.89 -16.01
C GLY A 91 -4.16 -23.47 -16.23
N GLY A 92 -4.55 -22.25 -15.84
CA GLY A 92 -5.91 -21.72 -16.00
C GLY A 92 -5.97 -20.32 -16.57
N SER A 93 -7.18 -19.83 -16.84
CA SER A 93 -7.46 -18.45 -17.27
C SER A 93 -8.06 -17.58 -16.17
N SER A 94 -8.31 -18.13 -14.99
CA SER A 94 -8.90 -17.41 -13.86
C SER A 94 -7.83 -16.76 -12.97
N ALA A 95 -8.21 -15.65 -12.30
CA ALA A 95 -7.33 -14.98 -11.36
C ALA A 95 -7.15 -15.79 -10.07
N ASP A 96 -5.94 -15.78 -9.52
CA ASP A 96 -5.64 -16.29 -8.19
C ASP A 96 -5.90 -15.19 -7.15
N LEU A 97 -6.94 -15.37 -6.36
CA LEU A 97 -7.38 -14.43 -5.32
C LEU A 97 -6.81 -14.72 -3.93
N SER A 98 -5.88 -15.66 -3.81
CA SER A 98 -5.35 -16.11 -2.51
C SER A 98 -4.74 -14.97 -1.70
N GLN A 99 -4.03 -14.04 -2.34
CA GLN A 99 -3.44 -12.88 -1.67
C GLN A 99 -4.51 -11.93 -1.12
N ILE A 100 -5.60 -11.71 -1.86
CA ILE A 100 -6.72 -10.88 -1.39
C ILE A 100 -7.37 -11.50 -0.15
N PHE A 101 -7.66 -12.80 -0.18
CA PHE A 101 -8.25 -13.50 0.97
C PHE A 101 -7.33 -13.49 2.18
N GLN A 102 -6.03 -13.67 1.99
CA GLN A 102 -5.05 -13.60 3.08
C GLN A 102 -5.04 -12.21 3.73
N VAL A 103 -5.00 -11.15 2.93
CA VAL A 103 -5.03 -9.77 3.42
C VAL A 103 -6.35 -9.45 4.11
N ALA A 104 -7.49 -9.88 3.55
CA ALA A 104 -8.79 -9.68 4.18
C ALA A 104 -8.86 -10.35 5.56
N LYS A 105 -8.29 -11.55 5.71
CA LYS A 105 -8.17 -12.24 7.00
C LYS A 105 -7.30 -11.44 7.99
N GLU A 106 -6.15 -10.95 7.56
CA GLU A 106 -5.26 -10.15 8.41
C GLU A 106 -5.93 -8.84 8.84
N ILE A 107 -6.68 -8.19 7.95
CA ILE A 107 -7.48 -7.01 8.28
C ILE A 107 -8.50 -7.36 9.36
N SER A 108 -9.25 -8.45 9.21
CA SER A 108 -10.29 -8.85 10.17
C SER A 108 -9.75 -9.08 11.58
N LEU A 109 -8.50 -9.54 11.71
CA LEU A 109 -7.83 -9.76 13.00
C LEU A 109 -7.28 -8.47 13.62
N SER A 110 -7.09 -7.41 12.83
CA SER A 110 -6.43 -6.16 13.24
C SER A 110 -7.38 -4.97 13.37
N ILE A 111 -8.63 -5.11 12.92
CA ILE A 111 -9.63 -4.04 13.03
C ILE A 111 -9.91 -3.71 14.49
N ASN A 112 -9.78 -2.45 14.86
CA ASN A 112 -10.01 -1.94 16.21
C ASN A 112 -11.16 -0.93 16.31
N LYS A 113 -11.70 -0.48 15.19
CA LYS A 113 -12.80 0.48 15.07
C LYS A 113 -13.37 0.45 13.65
N PHE A 114 -14.42 1.23 13.40
CA PHE A 114 -14.98 1.37 12.04
C PHE A 114 -13.91 1.79 11.03
N LYS A 115 -13.89 1.11 9.90
CA LYS A 115 -12.99 1.38 8.77
C LYS A 115 -13.71 1.10 7.45
N ILE A 116 -13.29 1.79 6.41
CA ILE A 116 -13.74 1.54 5.04
C ILE A 116 -12.68 0.68 4.36
N ILE A 117 -13.09 -0.46 3.83
CA ILE A 117 -12.23 -1.39 3.07
C ILE A 117 -12.61 -1.28 1.60
N VAL A 118 -11.61 -1.10 0.74
CA VAL A 118 -11.74 -0.93 -0.72
C VAL A 118 -10.92 -1.97 -1.45
#